data_4a8720683b8b95643bd4cbd66b0b5c18
#
_entry.id   4a8720683b8b95643bd4cbd66b0b5c18
#
_cell.length_a   1.000
_cell.length_b   1.000
_cell.length_c   1.000
_cell.angle_alpha   90.00
_cell.angle_beta   90.00
_cell.angle_gamma   90.00
#
_symmetry.space_group_name_H-M   'P 1'
#
loop_
_entity.id
_entity.type
_entity.pdbx_description
1 polymer ?
#
loop_
_entity_poly.entity_id
_entity_poly.type
_entity_poly.pdbx_seq_one_letter_code
_entity_poly.pdbx_strand_id
1 'polypeptide(L)' 'PGQEETSPAVEALEALDPDSLTPRQALEWIYRLKNLV' A
#
# COMPACT_ATOMS: atom_id res chain seq x y z
N PRO A 1 9.32 -13.88 -19.26
CA PRO A 1 9.16 -13.39 -18.73
C PRO A 1 9.39 -12.53 -17.79
N GLY A 2 9.63 -12.71 -16.99
CA GLY A 2 10.06 -11.97 -16.15
C GLY A 2 9.24 -10.95 -15.75
N GLN A 3 8.38 -10.96 -15.79
CA GLN A 3 7.77 -10.01 -15.49
C GLN A 3 7.51 -9.87 -14.26
N GLU A 4 7.71 -9.10 -13.71
CA GLU A 4 7.49 -8.91 -12.57
C GLU A 4 6.21 -8.59 -12.36
N GLU A 5 5.56 -9.11 -11.79
CA GLU A 5 4.41 -8.82 -11.48
C GLU A 5 4.28 -8.08 -10.31
N THR A 6 4.16 -6.89 -10.18
CA THR A 6 3.97 -6.13 -9.02
C THR A 6 2.53 -6.12 -8.72
N SER A 7 2.12 -6.55 -7.61
CA SER A 7 0.72 -6.52 -7.24
C SER A 7 0.32 -5.10 -6.87
N PRO A 8 -0.96 -4.76 -6.98
CA PRO A 8 -1.42 -3.43 -6.59
C PRO A 8 -1.11 -3.11 -5.13
N ALA A 9 -1.15 -4.12 -4.27
CA ALA A 9 -0.85 -3.89 -2.86
C ALA A 9 0.60 -3.50 -2.67
N VAL A 10 1.51 -4.13 -3.40
CA VAL A 10 2.92 -3.81 -3.28
C VAL A 10 3.18 -2.42 -3.82
N GLU A 11 2.56 -2.06 -4.92
CA GLU A 11 2.75 -0.74 -5.47
C GLU A 11 2.26 0.34 -4.51
N ALA A 12 1.12 0.09 -3.87
CA ALA A 12 0.60 1.04 -2.91
C ALA A 12 1.52 1.17 -1.71
N LEU A 13 2.10 0.05 -1.26
CA LEU A 13 3.00 0.10 -0.15
C LEU A 13 4.25 0.88 -0.48
N GLU A 14 4.76 0.73 -1.69
CA GLU A 14 5.97 1.42 -2.06
C GLU A 14 5.74 2.91 -2.17
N ALA A 15 4.56 3.33 -2.55
CA ALA A 15 4.25 4.74 -2.65
C ALA A 15 3.92 5.35 -1.30
N LEU A 16 3.68 4.53 -0.29
CA LEU A 16 3.27 5.02 0.99
C LEU A 16 4.44 5.58 1.76
N ASP A 17 4.24 6.71 2.39
CA ASP A 17 5.26 7.30 3.25
C ASP A 17 4.72 7.30 4.67
N PRO A 18 5.05 6.33 5.47
CA PRO A 18 4.46 6.19 6.80
C PRO A 18 4.80 7.36 7.72
N ASP A 19 5.90 8.03 7.46
CA ASP A 19 6.28 9.14 8.33
C ASP A 19 5.40 10.36 8.11
N SER A 20 4.76 10.47 6.98
CA SER A 20 3.91 11.62 6.71
C SER A 20 2.45 11.33 6.94
N LEU A 21 2.11 10.13 7.39
CA LEU A 21 0.72 9.79 7.61
C LEU A 21 0.30 10.10 9.03
N THR A 22 -0.91 10.61 9.19
CA THR A 22 -1.50 10.70 10.51
C THR A 22 -1.98 9.32 10.91
N PRO A 23 -2.23 9.09 12.20
CA PRO A 23 -2.72 7.76 12.62
C PRO A 23 -4.00 7.36 11.91
N ARG A 24 -4.89 8.30 11.64
CA ARG A 24 -6.11 7.97 10.98
C ARG A 24 -5.85 7.58 9.53
N GLN A 25 -4.97 8.31 8.86
CA GLN A 25 -4.63 7.98 7.50
C GLN A 25 -3.95 6.63 7.43
N ALA A 26 -3.11 6.31 8.40
CA ALA A 26 -2.45 5.02 8.42
C ALA A 26 -3.49 3.89 8.53
N LEU A 27 -4.51 4.09 9.35
CA LEU A 27 -5.53 3.08 9.50
C LEU A 27 -6.30 2.92 8.19
N GLU A 28 -6.61 4.01 7.52
CA GLU A 28 -7.32 3.93 6.26
C GLU A 28 -6.48 3.20 5.21
N TRP A 29 -5.17 3.40 5.24
CA TRP A 29 -4.32 2.70 4.31
C TRP A 29 -4.31 1.20 4.57
N ILE A 30 -4.39 0.81 5.83
CA ILE A 30 -4.44 -0.60 6.16
C ILE A 30 -5.71 -1.23 5.57
N TYR A 31 -6.85 -0.55 5.70
CA TYR A 31 -8.08 -1.07 5.13
C TYR A 31 -7.99 -1.16 3.61
N ARG A 32 -7.40 -0.15 3.00
CA ARG A 32 -7.26 -0.15 1.56
C ARG A 32 -6.36 -1.28 1.09
N LEU A 33 -5.24 -1.49 1.78
CA LEU A 33 -4.32 -2.54 1.40
C LEU A 33 -4.97 -3.91 1.56
N LYS A 34 -5.77 -4.08 2.59
CA LYS A 34 -6.44 -5.35 2.78
C LYS A 34 -7.42 -5.63 1.64
N ASN A 35 -7.98 -4.60 1.05
CA ASN A 35 -8.86 -4.82 -0.09
C ASN A 35 -8.08 -5.10 -1.37
N LEU A 36 -6.83 -4.76 -1.42
CA LEU A 36 -6.02 -4.99 -2.60
C LEU A 36 -5.39 -6.37 -2.63
N VAL A 37 -5.32 -7.05 -1.52
CA VAL A 37 -4.69 -8.37 -1.48
C VAL A 37 -5.70 -9.49 -1.57
#